data_ea1ca21c0a2e73b6e4949e0cdcf43ca7
#
_entry.id   ea1ca21c0a2e73b6e4949e0cdcf43ca7
#
_cell.length_a   1.000
_cell.length_b   1.000
_cell.length_c   1.000
_cell.angle_alpha   90.00
_cell.angle_beta   90.00
_cell.angle_gamma   90.00
#
_symmetry.space_group_name_H-M   'P 1'
#
loop_
_entity.id
_entity.type
_entity.pdbx_description
1 polymer ?
#
loop_
_entity_poly.entity_id
_entity_poly.type
_entity_poly.pdbx_seq_one_letter_code
_entity_poly.pdbx_strand_id
1 'polypeptide(L)'
;MNALIVGADRIEPIRQELERQADTLGIHRCLHWSGRTVGDTRRQVPDNTRLIVVICDRLNHQLLNSVRKQAGKLGVPVIYARHSLIEVRSKLRMLVTPA
;
A
#
# COMPACT_ATOMS: atom_id res chain seq x y z
N MET A 1 10.16 -6.81 -7.01
CA MET A 1 9.09 -5.81 -7.10
C MET A 1 8.81 -5.22 -5.73
N ASN A 2 8.17 -4.08 -5.67
CA ASN A 2 7.97 -3.33 -4.43
C ASN A 2 6.52 -3.38 -3.96
N ALA A 3 6.33 -3.27 -2.65
CA ALA A 3 5.06 -2.90 -2.05
C ALA A 3 5.13 -1.43 -1.68
N LEU A 4 4.02 -0.71 -1.85
CA LEU A 4 3.92 0.69 -1.48
C LEU A 4 2.86 0.85 -0.40
N ILE A 5 3.25 1.42 0.73
CA ILE A 5 2.33 1.75 1.81
C ILE A 5 2.07 3.25 1.76
N VAL A 6 0.81 3.64 1.66
CA VAL A 6 0.41 5.05 1.52
C VAL A 6 -0.46 5.43 2.70
N GLY A 7 -0.06 6.50 3.39
CA GLY A 7 -0.74 7.01 4.57
C GLY A 7 -0.06 6.60 5.87
N ALA A 8 -0.41 7.30 6.94
CA ALA A 8 0.10 7.12 8.30
C ALA A 8 1.60 7.44 8.43
N ASP A 9 2.02 7.67 9.67
CA ASP A 9 3.43 7.92 9.99
C ASP A 9 4.11 6.67 10.51
N ARG A 10 3.41 5.92 11.36
CA ARG A 10 3.96 4.73 12.00
C ARG A 10 3.38 3.50 11.33
N ILE A 11 4.20 2.85 10.52
CA ILE A 11 3.77 1.70 9.72
C ILE A 11 4.59 0.44 10.00
N GLU A 12 5.43 0.45 11.05
CA GLU A 12 6.34 -0.67 11.28
C GLU A 12 5.64 -2.02 11.43
N PRO A 13 4.53 -2.14 12.21
CA PRO A 13 3.85 -3.43 12.26
C PRO A 13 3.32 -3.89 10.89
N ILE A 14 2.85 -2.95 10.07
CA ILE A 14 2.34 -3.23 8.74
C ILE A 14 3.49 -3.64 7.82
N ARG A 15 4.61 -2.90 7.88
CA ARG A 15 5.80 -3.23 7.12
C ARG A 15 6.30 -4.63 7.45
N GLN A 16 6.37 -4.97 8.74
CA GLN A 16 6.81 -6.28 9.17
C GLN A 16 5.91 -7.39 8.66
N GLU A 17 4.62 -7.15 8.63
CA GLU A 17 3.67 -8.12 8.09
C GLU A 17 3.90 -8.35 6.60
N LEU A 18 4.13 -7.28 5.84
CA LEU A 18 4.42 -7.39 4.41
C LEU A 18 5.75 -8.12 4.16
N GLU A 19 6.77 -7.82 4.97
CA GLU A 19 8.07 -8.48 4.85
C GLU A 19 7.98 -9.96 5.19
N ARG A 20 7.15 -10.31 6.16
CA ARG A 20 6.93 -11.72 6.52
C ARG A 20 6.30 -12.50 5.37
N GLN A 21 5.45 -11.85 4.59
CA GLN A 21 4.78 -12.47 3.46
C GLN A 21 5.44 -12.16 2.11
N ALA A 22 6.67 -11.63 2.15
CA ALA A 22 7.34 -11.13 0.95
C ALA A 22 7.42 -12.16 -0.16
N ASP A 23 7.81 -13.39 0.16
CA ASP A 23 7.96 -14.44 -0.84
C ASP A 23 6.62 -14.77 -1.50
N THR A 24 5.57 -14.90 -0.70
CA THR A 24 4.23 -15.21 -1.20
C THR A 24 3.69 -14.08 -2.08
N LEU A 25 3.96 -12.82 -1.68
CA LEU A 25 3.47 -11.66 -2.39
C LEU A 25 4.34 -11.26 -3.58
N GLY A 26 5.53 -11.80 -3.67
CA GLY A 26 6.47 -11.45 -4.76
C GLY A 26 7.06 -10.07 -4.61
N ILE A 27 7.30 -9.62 -3.38
CA ILE A 27 7.87 -8.30 -3.11
C ILE A 27 9.27 -8.43 -2.49
N HIS A 28 10.11 -7.43 -2.75
CA HIS A 28 11.50 -7.39 -2.22
C HIS A 28 11.71 -6.19 -1.30
N ARG A 29 10.90 -5.16 -1.41
CA ARG A 29 11.09 -3.91 -0.70
C ARG A 29 9.74 -3.26 -0.41
N CYS A 30 9.64 -2.62 0.75
CA CYS A 30 8.49 -1.80 1.11
C CYS A 30 8.86 -0.32 1.04
N LEU A 31 8.08 0.44 0.29
CA LEU A 31 8.19 1.89 0.22
C LEU A 31 7.06 2.51 1.02
N HIS A 32 7.26 3.71 1.53
CA HIS A 32 6.26 4.37 2.35
C HIS A 32 6.11 5.85 1.96
N TRP A 33 4.86 6.24 1.67
CA TRP A 33 4.48 7.63 1.50
C TRP A 33 3.57 8.00 2.65
N SER A 34 4.04 8.88 3.54
CA SER A 34 3.25 9.26 4.72
C SER A 34 2.00 10.08 4.37
N GLY A 35 2.05 10.80 3.26
CA GLY A 35 0.95 11.65 2.84
C GLY A 35 0.87 12.97 3.59
N ARG A 36 1.91 13.34 4.35
CA ARG A 36 1.91 14.55 5.15
C ARG A 36 2.11 15.83 4.35
N THR A 37 2.80 15.72 3.22
CA THR A 37 3.17 16.90 2.43
C THR A 37 2.34 16.99 1.18
N VAL A 38 2.13 18.21 0.71
CA VAL A 38 1.41 18.47 -0.54
C VAL A 38 2.13 17.81 -1.72
N GLY A 39 3.47 17.74 -1.66
CA GLY A 39 4.27 17.10 -2.70
C GLY A 39 3.96 15.63 -2.92
N ASP A 40 3.45 14.95 -1.89
CA ASP A 40 3.12 13.52 -2.01
C ASP A 40 2.00 13.26 -3.04
N THR A 41 1.12 14.24 -3.26
CA THR A 41 0.04 14.08 -4.26
C THR A 41 0.57 14.02 -5.70
N ARG A 42 1.80 14.49 -5.93
CA ARG A 42 2.44 14.51 -7.24
C ARG A 42 3.41 13.36 -7.44
N ARG A 43 3.60 12.53 -6.43
CA ARG A 43 4.49 11.39 -6.54
C ARG A 43 3.93 10.36 -7.50
N GLN A 44 4.84 9.73 -8.22
CA GLN A 44 4.46 8.66 -9.14
C GLN A 44 4.71 7.31 -8.49
N VAL A 45 3.71 6.43 -8.60
CA VAL A 45 3.85 5.05 -8.16
C VAL A 45 4.90 4.39 -9.06
N PRO A 46 5.95 3.78 -8.48
CA PRO A 46 6.98 3.13 -9.29
C PRO A 46 6.41 2.01 -10.16
N ASP A 47 6.95 1.87 -11.37
CA ASP A 47 6.49 0.85 -12.32
C ASP A 47 6.66 -0.57 -11.80
N ASN A 48 7.63 -0.79 -10.92
CA ASN A 48 7.88 -2.11 -10.33
C ASN A 48 7.10 -2.35 -9.04
N THR A 49 6.00 -1.65 -8.84
CA THR A 49 5.12 -1.85 -7.69
C THR A 49 4.23 -3.07 -7.93
N ARG A 50 4.23 -3.99 -6.97
CA ARG A 50 3.43 -5.21 -7.02
C ARG A 50 2.11 -5.07 -6.29
N LEU A 51 2.09 -4.24 -5.24
CA LEU A 51 0.97 -4.11 -4.32
C LEU A 51 0.99 -2.74 -3.69
N ILE A 52 -0.18 -2.14 -3.51
CA ILE A 52 -0.33 -0.89 -2.78
C ILE A 52 -1.25 -1.12 -1.59
N VAL A 53 -0.79 -0.71 -0.40
CA VAL A 53 -1.60 -0.74 0.82
C VAL A 53 -1.92 0.70 1.19
N VAL A 54 -3.20 1.05 1.18
CA VAL A 54 -3.67 2.40 1.50
C VAL A 54 -4.27 2.40 2.90
N ILE A 55 -3.72 3.26 3.78
CA ILE A 55 -4.23 3.43 5.14
C ILE A 55 -5.23 4.58 5.11
N CYS A 56 -6.50 4.25 4.91
CA CYS A 56 -7.55 5.20 4.55
C CYS A 56 -7.84 6.25 5.60
N ASP A 57 -7.69 5.92 6.88
CA ASP A 57 -7.97 6.85 7.97
C ASP A 57 -6.80 7.78 8.30
N ARG A 58 -5.71 7.66 7.56
CA ARG A 58 -4.49 8.45 7.77
C ARG A 58 -4.01 9.09 6.46
N LEU A 59 -4.93 9.49 5.61
CA LEU A 59 -4.62 9.89 4.25
C LEU A 59 -5.62 10.94 3.76
N ASN A 60 -5.17 11.97 3.05
CA ASN A 60 -6.08 12.94 2.45
C ASN A 60 -6.64 12.40 1.13
N HIS A 61 -7.78 12.97 0.72
CA HIS A 61 -8.50 12.51 -0.47
C HIS A 61 -7.74 12.73 -1.76
N GLN A 62 -6.95 13.78 -1.84
CA GLN A 62 -6.19 14.07 -3.05
C GLN A 62 -5.15 13.00 -3.34
N LEU A 63 -4.42 12.60 -2.30
CA LEU A 63 -3.43 11.54 -2.44
C LEU A 63 -4.10 10.20 -2.71
N LEU A 64 -5.20 9.91 -2.02
CA LEU A 64 -5.97 8.70 -2.26
C LEU A 64 -6.39 8.60 -3.72
N ASN A 65 -6.97 9.67 -4.27
CA ASN A 65 -7.43 9.69 -5.66
C ASN A 65 -6.28 9.52 -6.64
N SER A 66 -5.15 10.17 -6.37
CA SER A 66 -3.95 10.06 -7.21
C SER A 66 -3.45 8.61 -7.25
N VAL A 67 -3.33 7.98 -6.09
CA VAL A 67 -2.85 6.60 -5.99
C VAL A 67 -3.81 5.64 -6.69
N ARG A 68 -5.12 5.79 -6.49
CA ARG A 68 -6.13 4.95 -7.14
C ARG A 68 -6.04 5.04 -8.66
N LYS A 69 -5.90 6.24 -9.16
CA LYS A 69 -5.81 6.47 -10.61
C LYS A 69 -4.56 5.84 -11.19
N GLN A 70 -3.42 6.00 -10.52
CA GLN A 70 -2.16 5.41 -10.97
C GLN A 70 -2.20 3.89 -10.89
N ALA A 71 -2.75 3.34 -9.82
CA ALA A 71 -2.89 1.89 -9.66
C ALA A 71 -3.74 1.28 -10.78
N GLY A 72 -4.82 1.97 -11.16
CA GLY A 72 -5.66 1.53 -12.26
C GLY A 72 -4.90 1.47 -13.58
N LYS A 73 -4.07 2.48 -13.85
CA LYS A 73 -3.27 2.52 -15.08
C LYS A 73 -2.20 1.44 -15.11
N LEU A 74 -1.60 1.14 -13.96
CA LEU A 74 -0.53 0.14 -13.86
C LEU A 74 -1.06 -1.29 -13.69
N GLY A 75 -2.34 -1.44 -13.42
CA GLY A 75 -2.92 -2.75 -13.14
C GLY A 75 -2.47 -3.33 -11.80
N VAL A 76 -2.16 -2.49 -10.83
CA VAL A 76 -1.64 -2.91 -9.52
C VAL A 76 -2.79 -3.06 -8.54
N PRO A 77 -2.87 -4.19 -7.81
CA PRO A 77 -3.89 -4.36 -6.79
C PRO A 77 -3.69 -3.39 -5.63
N VAL A 78 -4.79 -2.88 -5.08
CA VAL A 78 -4.77 -1.95 -3.96
C VAL A 78 -5.59 -2.53 -2.82
N ILE A 79 -5.00 -2.53 -1.64
CA ILE A 79 -5.69 -2.86 -0.40
C ILE A 79 -6.03 -1.58 0.33
N TYR A 80 -7.29 -1.42 0.71
CA TYR A 80 -7.74 -0.29 1.50
C TYR A 80 -8.03 -0.77 2.91
N ALA A 81 -7.32 -0.20 3.88
CA ALA A 81 -7.47 -0.60 5.28
C ALA A 81 -7.34 0.62 6.18
N ARG A 82 -7.91 0.52 7.38
CA ARG A 82 -7.62 1.47 8.43
C ARG A 82 -6.26 1.15 9.03
N HIS A 83 -5.75 2.05 9.87
CA HIS A 83 -4.46 1.87 10.54
C HIS A 83 -4.56 0.76 11.60
N SER A 84 -4.74 -0.46 11.12
CA SER A 84 -4.97 -1.66 11.94
C SER A 84 -4.26 -2.85 11.30
N LEU A 85 -3.35 -3.46 12.05
CA LEU A 85 -2.62 -4.62 11.58
C LEU A 85 -3.54 -5.80 11.26
N ILE A 86 -4.57 -5.98 12.10
CA ILE A 86 -5.53 -7.07 11.90
C ILE A 86 -6.26 -6.89 10.58
N GLU A 87 -6.69 -5.68 10.28
CA GLU A 87 -7.41 -5.38 9.04
C GLU A 87 -6.51 -5.57 7.82
N VAL A 88 -5.27 -5.07 7.88
CA VAL A 88 -4.30 -5.24 6.81
C VAL A 88 -4.04 -6.72 6.56
N ARG A 89 -3.82 -7.49 7.62
CA ARG A 89 -3.56 -8.92 7.52
C ARG A 89 -4.72 -9.65 6.88
N SER A 90 -5.95 -9.32 7.28
CA SER A 90 -7.16 -9.92 6.71
C SER A 90 -7.26 -9.64 5.22
N LYS A 91 -7.00 -8.41 4.81
CA LYS A 91 -7.04 -8.01 3.39
C LYS A 91 -5.95 -8.70 2.58
N LEU A 92 -4.76 -8.85 3.14
CA LEU A 92 -3.67 -9.57 2.47
C LEU A 92 -4.04 -11.03 2.20
N ARG A 93 -4.71 -11.67 3.14
CA ARG A 93 -5.16 -13.06 2.94
C ARG A 93 -6.09 -13.19 1.75
N MET A 94 -6.95 -12.20 1.53
CA MET A 94 -7.87 -12.21 0.40
C MET A 94 -7.15 -12.13 -0.94
N LEU A 95 -5.97 -11.51 -0.98
CA LEU A 95 -5.17 -11.43 -2.20
C LEU A 95 -4.48 -12.74 -2.54
N VAL A 96 -3.98 -13.45 -1.55
CA VAL A 96 -3.16 -14.65 -1.78
C VAL A 96 -3.97 -15.94 -1.78
N THR A 97 -5.19 -15.89 -1.27
CA THR A 97 -6.08 -17.06 -1.27
C THR A 97 -6.83 -17.11 -2.59
N PRO A 98 -6.73 -18.20 -3.36
CA PRO A 98 -7.50 -18.32 -4.59
C PRO A 98 -8.99 -18.28 -4.31
N ALA A 99 -9.70 -17.57 -5.14
CA ALA A 99 -11.15 -17.46 -5.01
C ALA A 99 -11.83 -18.81 -5.31
#